data_d378a78d5a74db80f9a51290c7c66f22
#
_entry.id   d378a78d5a74db80f9a51290c7c66f22
#
_cell.length_a   1.000
_cell.length_b   1.000
_cell.length_c   1.000
_cell.angle_alpha   90.00
_cell.angle_beta   90.00
_cell.angle_gamma   90.00
#
_symmetry.space_group_name_H-M   'P 1'
#
loop_
_entity.id
_entity.type
_entity.pdbx_description
1 polymer ?
#
loop_
_entity_poly.entity_id
_entity_poly.type
_entity_poly.pdbx_seq_one_letter_code
_entity_poly.pdbx_strand_id
1 'polypeptide(L)'
;MKPKHLVLAALIALTAAAHAQRIVVLTPDTADIVTALGSLDEIVGRDQTVQNPVLQSKPSIGIHRRLTVEPIIAAKPDIAIGSWMAQPADIFTRLKTAGVNAVNVAPDDSIAAYPQSIRRIGQLIGKSAQADKIASKWQADMKQQPANGKRYLFSYDGRIVSGKNTAADEIIRRAGGINAAAAIDGLKPMTREAWIAAKPDIIVIADHNIAMIGSAKAFAARPEIAGSPAAKNGKIYLWKANDMFRYGLDTPQVVRRLNGLAK
;
A
#
# COMPACT_ATOMS: atom_id res chain seq x y z
N MET A 1 21.52 -25.30 72.50
CA MET A 1 20.51 -24.67 71.61
C MET A 1 21.22 -23.72 70.65
N LYS A 2 21.23 -24.04 69.36
CA LYS A 2 21.86 -23.20 68.28
C LYS A 2 20.75 -22.46 67.57
N PRO A 3 20.83 -21.14 67.32
CA PRO A 3 19.83 -20.44 66.49
C PRO A 3 20.05 -20.71 65.04
N LYS A 4 18.95 -21.07 64.34
CA LYS A 4 18.89 -21.19 62.87
C LYS A 4 18.71 -19.82 62.27
N HIS A 5 19.69 -19.34 61.52
CA HIS A 5 19.57 -18.14 60.71
C HIS A 5 18.74 -18.43 59.48
N LEU A 6 17.57 -17.85 59.41
CA LEU A 6 16.69 -17.85 58.23
C LEU A 6 17.18 -16.74 57.29
N VAL A 7 17.85 -17.10 56.20
CA VAL A 7 18.23 -16.17 55.15
C VAL A 7 17.02 -16.03 54.21
N LEU A 8 16.32 -14.90 54.28
CA LEU A 8 15.24 -14.53 53.38
C LEU A 8 15.87 -13.93 52.10
N ALA A 9 16.00 -14.71 51.05
CA ALA A 9 16.43 -14.22 49.76
C ALA A 9 15.28 -13.44 49.11
N ALA A 10 15.34 -12.13 49.14
CA ALA A 10 14.42 -11.27 48.42
C ALA A 10 14.76 -11.34 46.89
N LEU A 11 13.95 -12.04 46.10
CA LEU A 11 13.97 -11.99 44.66
C LEU A 11 13.45 -10.62 44.23
N ILE A 12 14.35 -9.69 43.90
CA ILE A 12 14.01 -8.44 43.25
C ILE A 12 13.74 -8.81 41.77
N ALA A 13 12.47 -9.00 41.43
CA ALA A 13 12.06 -9.08 40.02
C ALA A 13 12.19 -7.67 39.41
N LEU A 14 13.30 -7.43 38.75
CA LEU A 14 13.46 -6.26 37.86
C LEU A 14 12.46 -6.45 36.70
N THR A 15 11.26 -5.90 36.82
CA THR A 15 10.38 -5.67 35.69
C THR A 15 11.03 -4.58 34.84
N ALA A 16 11.83 -4.96 33.85
CA ALA A 16 12.20 -4.06 32.79
C ALA A 16 10.88 -3.58 32.17
N ALA A 17 10.50 -2.34 32.46
CA ALA A 17 9.40 -1.72 31.72
C ALA A 17 9.75 -1.83 30.25
N ALA A 18 9.04 -2.69 29.52
CA ALA A 18 9.22 -2.84 28.08
C ALA A 18 8.95 -1.45 27.48
N HIS A 19 10.01 -0.74 27.12
CA HIS A 19 9.87 0.54 26.44
C HIS A 19 9.12 0.28 25.13
N ALA A 20 7.94 0.89 24.98
CA ALA A 20 7.17 0.74 23.74
C ALA A 20 8.00 1.28 22.57
N GLN A 21 8.23 0.45 21.57
CA GLN A 21 9.05 0.79 20.42
C GLN A 21 8.45 1.98 19.67
N ARG A 22 9.25 2.99 19.39
CA ARG A 22 8.83 4.21 18.66
C ARG A 22 9.02 3.97 17.17
N ILE A 23 7.91 3.86 16.42
CA ILE A 23 7.91 3.50 15.01
C ILE A 23 7.55 4.72 14.16
N VAL A 24 8.38 5.04 13.16
CA VAL A 24 8.00 5.93 12.07
C VAL A 24 7.67 5.10 10.85
N VAL A 25 6.47 5.28 10.28
CA VAL A 25 6.02 4.62 9.04
C VAL A 25 6.19 5.59 7.88
N LEU A 26 7.14 5.25 6.99
CA LEU A 26 7.58 6.12 5.89
C LEU A 26 6.63 6.08 4.68
N THR A 27 5.79 5.04 4.58
CA THR A 27 4.93 4.80 3.41
C THR A 27 3.55 4.30 3.84
N PRO A 28 2.48 4.54 3.05
CA PRO A 28 1.11 4.17 3.43
C PRO A 28 0.90 2.67 3.64
N ASP A 29 1.52 1.82 2.82
CA ASP A 29 1.44 0.36 2.92
C ASP A 29 2.02 -0.15 4.24
N THR A 30 3.18 0.38 4.67
CA THR A 30 3.78 0.00 5.96
C THR A 30 2.97 0.51 7.14
N ALA A 31 2.34 1.69 7.03
CA ALA A 31 1.43 2.22 8.04
C ALA A 31 0.22 1.31 8.27
N ASP A 32 -0.39 0.83 7.18
CA ASP A 32 -1.54 -0.09 7.25
C ASP A 32 -1.14 -1.42 7.90
N ILE A 33 0.03 -1.96 7.56
CA ILE A 33 0.52 -3.23 8.13
C ILE A 33 0.83 -3.10 9.63
N VAL A 34 1.57 -2.06 10.05
CA VAL A 34 1.90 -1.82 11.47
C VAL A 34 0.63 -1.65 12.29
N THR A 35 -0.36 -0.93 11.76
CA THR A 35 -1.68 -0.76 12.40
C THR A 35 -2.41 -2.10 12.55
N ALA A 36 -2.46 -2.92 11.49
CA ALA A 36 -3.12 -4.22 11.49
C ALA A 36 -2.44 -5.24 12.43
N LEU A 37 -1.15 -5.05 12.70
CA LEU A 37 -0.40 -5.81 13.69
C LEU A 37 -0.63 -5.33 15.14
N GLY A 38 -1.52 -4.36 15.35
CA GLY A 38 -1.88 -3.85 16.69
C GLY A 38 -0.83 -2.96 17.32
N SER A 39 0.04 -2.33 16.52
CA SER A 39 1.11 -1.42 16.97
C SER A 39 0.81 0.05 16.66
N LEU A 40 -0.48 0.43 16.68
CA LEU A 40 -0.91 1.81 16.42
C LEU A 40 -0.30 2.81 17.39
N ASP A 41 -0.24 2.46 18.68
CA ASP A 41 0.23 3.37 19.72
C ASP A 41 1.73 3.61 19.65
N GLU A 42 2.47 2.65 19.12
CA GLU A 42 3.92 2.77 18.88
C GLU A 42 4.26 3.70 17.70
N ILE A 43 3.30 4.03 16.82
CA ILE A 43 3.53 4.94 15.69
C ILE A 43 3.67 6.37 16.20
N VAL A 44 4.87 6.95 16.03
CA VAL A 44 5.23 8.31 16.43
C VAL A 44 5.35 9.28 15.26
N GLY A 45 5.29 8.78 14.03
CA GLY A 45 5.31 9.60 12.79
C GLY A 45 4.83 8.80 11.59
N ARG A 46 4.10 9.47 10.68
CA ARG A 46 3.51 8.84 9.51
C ARG A 46 3.68 9.64 8.24
N ASP A 47 3.65 8.96 7.10
CA ASP A 47 3.49 9.60 5.80
C ASP A 47 2.18 10.41 5.73
N GLN A 48 2.24 11.59 5.11
CA GLN A 48 1.10 12.51 5.01
C GLN A 48 -0.07 11.93 4.21
N THR A 49 0.20 11.05 3.25
CA THR A 49 -0.80 10.48 2.33
C THR A 49 -1.53 9.25 2.88
N VAL A 50 -1.23 8.84 4.11
CA VAL A 50 -1.96 7.77 4.80
C VAL A 50 -3.42 8.16 4.95
N GLN A 51 -4.33 7.32 4.42
CA GLN A 51 -5.77 7.58 4.44
C GLN A 51 -6.48 6.94 5.64
N ASN A 52 -5.79 6.10 6.42
CA ASN A 52 -6.38 5.45 7.59
C ASN A 52 -6.75 6.50 8.65
N PRO A 53 -8.05 6.63 9.01
CA PRO A 53 -8.51 7.68 9.93
C PRO A 53 -7.85 7.63 11.31
N VAL A 54 -7.55 6.43 11.83
CA VAL A 54 -6.93 6.27 13.16
C VAL A 54 -5.50 6.83 13.23
N LEU A 55 -4.86 7.02 12.09
CA LEU A 55 -3.52 7.59 11.99
C LEU A 55 -3.50 9.11 11.80
N GLN A 56 -4.65 9.75 11.56
CA GLN A 56 -4.68 11.19 11.26
C GLN A 56 -4.20 12.06 12.41
N SER A 57 -4.35 11.61 13.66
CA SER A 57 -3.82 12.28 14.86
C SER A 57 -2.30 12.16 15.05
N LYS A 58 -1.66 11.21 14.34
CA LYS A 58 -0.20 11.01 14.44
C LYS A 58 0.56 12.07 13.65
N PRO A 59 1.71 12.57 14.13
CA PRO A 59 2.51 13.57 13.43
C PRO A 59 2.87 13.17 12.01
N SER A 60 2.79 14.13 11.06
CA SER A 60 3.23 13.92 9.69
C SER A 60 4.75 14.10 9.57
N ILE A 61 5.41 13.19 8.84
CA ILE A 61 6.83 13.28 8.48
C ILE A 61 7.04 13.77 7.03
N GLY A 62 6.00 14.28 6.37
CA GLY A 62 6.00 14.65 4.95
C GLY A 62 5.43 13.58 4.04
N ILE A 63 5.66 13.71 2.75
CA ILE A 63 5.12 12.83 1.70
C ILE A 63 6.19 11.81 1.29
N HIS A 64 5.84 10.52 1.26
CA HIS A 64 6.75 9.42 0.91
C HIS A 64 7.53 9.65 -0.40
N ARG A 65 7.01 10.44 -1.34
CA ARG A 65 7.68 10.77 -2.62
C ARG A 65 8.78 11.82 -2.50
N ARG A 66 8.92 12.50 -1.36
CA ARG A 66 9.91 13.56 -1.11
C ARG A 66 10.26 13.61 0.38
N LEU A 67 10.73 12.50 0.92
CA LEU A 67 11.13 12.41 2.32
C LEU A 67 12.44 13.19 2.56
N THR A 68 12.51 13.82 3.71
CA THR A 68 13.74 14.39 4.27
C THR A 68 14.02 13.77 5.64
N VAL A 69 15.26 13.87 6.09
CA VAL A 69 15.73 13.21 7.31
C VAL A 69 15.21 13.90 8.57
N GLU A 70 15.09 15.23 8.53
CA GLU A 70 14.85 16.09 9.69
C GLU A 70 13.53 15.78 10.41
N PRO A 71 12.35 15.74 9.75
CA PRO A 71 11.09 15.45 10.44
C PRO A 71 11.04 14.02 10.98
N ILE A 72 11.77 13.09 10.35
CA ILE A 72 11.84 11.69 10.81
C ILE A 72 12.66 11.61 12.09
N ILE A 73 13.84 12.23 12.15
CA ILE A 73 14.69 12.29 13.35
C ILE A 73 13.98 13.03 14.49
N ALA A 74 13.28 14.14 14.17
CA ALA A 74 12.54 14.91 15.17
C ALA A 74 11.47 14.08 15.89
N ALA A 75 10.92 13.06 15.23
CA ALA A 75 10.02 12.09 15.86
C ALA A 75 10.71 11.12 16.83
N LYS A 76 12.05 11.12 16.90
CA LYS A 76 12.88 10.25 17.77
C LYS A 76 12.47 8.78 17.68
N PRO A 77 12.48 8.16 16.48
CA PRO A 77 12.09 6.76 16.33
C PRO A 77 13.21 5.81 16.78
N ASP A 78 12.82 4.64 17.29
CA ASP A 78 13.71 3.50 17.42
C ASP A 78 13.89 2.79 16.09
N ILE A 79 12.84 2.85 15.23
CA ILE A 79 12.87 2.28 13.89
C ILE A 79 12.02 3.11 12.92
N ALA A 80 12.52 3.27 11.68
CA ALA A 80 11.79 3.82 10.56
C ALA A 80 11.55 2.71 9.50
N ILE A 81 10.28 2.44 9.18
CA ILE A 81 9.88 1.34 8.29
C ILE A 81 9.23 1.93 7.04
N GLY A 82 9.73 1.53 5.87
CA GLY A 82 9.18 1.93 4.58
C GLY A 82 9.30 0.84 3.54
N SER A 83 8.76 1.11 2.35
CA SER A 83 8.82 0.25 1.17
C SER A 83 9.52 0.96 0.00
N TRP A 84 9.51 0.33 -1.18
CA TRP A 84 9.97 0.91 -2.45
C TRP A 84 9.34 2.29 -2.76
N MET A 85 8.18 2.59 -2.16
CA MET A 85 7.50 3.87 -2.33
C MET A 85 8.25 5.04 -1.70
N ALA A 86 9.13 4.81 -0.72
CA ALA A 86 9.89 5.84 -0.03
C ALA A 86 10.94 6.45 -0.97
N GLN A 87 10.81 7.76 -1.25
CA GLN A 87 11.71 8.49 -2.13
C GLN A 87 12.26 9.75 -1.44
N PRO A 88 13.52 10.12 -1.72
CA PRO A 88 14.46 9.43 -2.61
C PRO A 88 14.90 8.06 -2.05
N ALA A 89 15.29 7.13 -2.91
CA ALA A 89 15.62 5.74 -2.52
C ALA A 89 16.78 5.65 -1.50
N ASP A 90 17.68 6.64 -1.47
CA ASP A 90 18.79 6.75 -0.52
C ASP A 90 18.35 7.21 0.89
N ILE A 91 17.05 7.53 1.10
CA ILE A 91 16.54 7.98 2.41
C ILE A 91 16.88 6.99 3.52
N PHE A 92 16.81 5.67 3.23
CA PHE A 92 17.16 4.65 4.21
C PHE A 92 18.63 4.71 4.63
N THR A 93 19.54 4.95 3.68
CA THR A 93 20.98 5.13 3.96
C THR A 93 21.23 6.39 4.77
N ARG A 94 20.61 7.51 4.38
CA ARG A 94 20.72 8.81 5.08
C ARG A 94 20.23 8.71 6.52
N LEU A 95 19.11 8.04 6.75
CA LEU A 95 18.57 7.80 8.10
C LEU A 95 19.52 6.93 8.94
N LYS A 96 20.11 5.87 8.37
CA LYS A 96 21.10 5.03 9.05
C LYS A 96 22.35 5.83 9.43
N THR A 97 22.86 6.67 8.53
CA THR A 97 23.97 7.57 8.81
C THR A 97 23.66 8.54 9.96
N ALA A 98 22.39 8.96 10.08
CA ALA A 98 21.92 9.80 11.16
C ALA A 98 21.57 9.02 12.46
N GLY A 99 21.91 7.72 12.54
CA GLY A 99 21.70 6.88 13.73
C GLY A 99 20.31 6.27 13.88
N VAL A 100 19.43 6.39 12.88
CA VAL A 100 18.10 5.79 12.89
C VAL A 100 18.13 4.41 12.25
N ASN A 101 17.59 3.39 12.93
CA ASN A 101 17.39 2.07 12.33
C ASN A 101 16.31 2.15 11.23
N ALA A 102 16.69 2.31 9.98
CA ALA A 102 15.77 2.46 8.86
C ALA A 102 15.77 1.21 7.97
N VAL A 103 14.58 0.65 7.70
CA VAL A 103 14.43 -0.62 6.98
C VAL A 103 13.46 -0.48 5.81
N ASN A 104 13.94 -0.83 4.60
CA ASN A 104 13.07 -1.10 3.46
C ASN A 104 12.58 -2.55 3.54
N VAL A 105 11.28 -2.75 3.76
CA VAL A 105 10.68 -4.09 3.94
C VAL A 105 10.11 -4.68 2.65
N ALA A 106 9.96 -3.88 1.60
CA ALA A 106 9.51 -4.30 0.27
C ALA A 106 10.33 -3.53 -0.78
N PRO A 107 11.37 -4.14 -1.37
CA PRO A 107 12.27 -3.45 -2.30
C PRO A 107 11.63 -3.14 -3.65
N ASP A 108 10.54 -3.82 -4.01
CA ASP A 108 9.83 -3.68 -5.28
C ASP A 108 8.31 -3.79 -5.13
N ASP A 109 7.59 -3.54 -6.23
CA ASP A 109 6.13 -3.61 -6.35
C ASP A 109 5.66 -4.98 -6.85
N SER A 110 6.26 -6.06 -6.40
CA SER A 110 5.82 -7.41 -6.78
C SER A 110 4.77 -7.96 -5.82
N ILE A 111 3.86 -8.78 -6.36
CA ILE A 111 2.86 -9.48 -5.54
C ILE A 111 3.51 -10.38 -4.48
N ALA A 112 4.70 -10.91 -4.74
CA ALA A 112 5.45 -11.74 -3.81
C ALA A 112 6.07 -10.92 -2.67
N ALA A 113 6.48 -9.67 -2.93
CA ALA A 113 7.09 -8.81 -1.93
C ALA A 113 6.09 -8.39 -0.84
N TYR A 114 4.81 -8.20 -1.16
CA TYR A 114 3.84 -7.70 -0.20
C TYR A 114 3.62 -8.62 1.01
N PRO A 115 3.31 -9.92 0.90
CA PRO A 115 3.20 -10.79 2.08
C PRO A 115 4.54 -10.99 2.80
N GLN A 116 5.68 -10.86 2.12
CA GLN A 116 6.99 -10.88 2.75
C GLN A 116 7.21 -9.63 3.59
N SER A 117 6.77 -8.45 3.13
CA SER A 117 6.84 -7.21 3.90
C SER A 117 6.02 -7.29 5.20
N ILE A 118 4.83 -7.91 5.16
CA ILE A 118 4.01 -8.15 6.36
C ILE A 118 4.81 -8.97 7.38
N ARG A 119 5.41 -10.08 6.95
CA ARG A 119 6.24 -10.94 7.83
C ARG A 119 7.46 -10.19 8.35
N ARG A 120 8.14 -9.44 7.48
CA ARG A 120 9.33 -8.67 7.86
C ARG A 120 9.01 -7.59 8.90
N ILE A 121 7.91 -6.87 8.73
CA ILE A 121 7.43 -5.90 9.72
C ILE A 121 7.14 -6.62 11.04
N GLY A 122 6.42 -7.74 11.01
CA GLY A 122 6.13 -8.52 12.22
C GLY A 122 7.38 -8.95 13.00
N GLN A 123 8.44 -9.35 12.29
CA GLN A 123 9.74 -9.66 12.90
C GLN A 123 10.37 -8.43 13.58
N LEU A 124 10.33 -7.28 12.90
CA LEU A 124 10.95 -6.03 13.38
C LEU A 124 10.26 -5.46 14.62
N ILE A 125 8.95 -5.70 14.77
CA ILE A 125 8.14 -5.16 15.88
C ILE A 125 7.69 -6.25 16.87
N GLY A 126 8.28 -7.47 16.82
CA GLY A 126 7.96 -8.54 17.78
C GLY A 126 6.57 -9.17 17.63
N LYS A 127 5.95 -9.09 16.43
CA LYS A 127 4.60 -9.60 16.12
C LYS A 127 4.60 -10.70 15.06
N SER A 128 5.64 -11.53 15.01
CA SER A 128 5.86 -12.52 13.94
C SER A 128 4.68 -13.48 13.74
N ALA A 129 4.12 -14.04 14.80
CA ALA A 129 3.00 -14.99 14.70
C ALA A 129 1.74 -14.37 14.09
N GLN A 130 1.43 -13.11 14.47
CA GLN A 130 0.31 -12.36 13.91
C GLN A 130 0.56 -12.01 12.45
N ALA A 131 1.78 -11.58 12.12
CA ALA A 131 2.18 -11.25 10.76
C ALA A 131 2.11 -12.46 9.83
N ASP A 132 2.56 -13.64 10.27
CA ASP A 132 2.43 -14.88 9.50
C ASP A 132 0.97 -15.25 9.21
N LYS A 133 0.09 -15.09 10.20
CA LYS A 133 -1.35 -15.32 10.04
C LYS A 133 -1.96 -14.37 9.00
N ILE A 134 -1.64 -13.08 9.08
CA ILE A 134 -2.14 -12.05 8.13
C ILE A 134 -1.59 -12.32 6.72
N ALA A 135 -0.28 -12.54 6.59
CA ALA A 135 0.36 -12.78 5.31
C ALA A 135 -0.15 -14.05 4.63
N SER A 136 -0.31 -15.15 5.37
CA SER A 136 -0.82 -16.42 4.85
C SER A 136 -2.28 -16.30 4.42
N LYS A 137 -3.10 -15.60 5.21
CA LYS A 137 -4.49 -15.33 4.82
C LYS A 137 -4.55 -14.47 3.56
N TRP A 138 -3.76 -13.41 3.47
CA TRP A 138 -3.69 -12.55 2.28
C TRP A 138 -3.31 -13.35 1.03
N GLN A 139 -2.28 -14.20 1.11
CA GLN A 139 -1.86 -15.07 0.01
C GLN A 139 -2.97 -16.05 -0.41
N ALA A 140 -3.66 -16.67 0.55
CA ALA A 140 -4.75 -17.57 0.28
C ALA A 140 -5.96 -16.87 -0.38
N ASP A 141 -6.23 -15.63 0.02
CA ASP A 141 -7.35 -14.82 -0.49
C ASP A 141 -7.07 -14.18 -1.86
N MET A 142 -5.78 -14.06 -2.25
CA MET A 142 -5.34 -13.55 -3.57
C MET A 142 -5.48 -14.60 -4.69
N LYS A 143 -6.51 -15.45 -4.60
CA LYS A 143 -6.79 -16.47 -5.62
C LYS A 143 -7.21 -15.82 -6.94
N GLN A 144 -6.73 -16.44 -8.03
CA GLN A 144 -7.16 -16.11 -9.38
C GLN A 144 -8.68 -16.30 -9.49
N GLN A 145 -9.38 -15.25 -9.94
CA GLN A 145 -10.79 -15.32 -10.28
C GLN A 145 -10.96 -15.95 -11.67
N PRO A 146 -12.13 -16.56 -11.97
CA PRO A 146 -12.42 -17.07 -13.31
C PRO A 146 -12.23 -15.98 -14.38
N ALA A 147 -11.68 -16.35 -15.51
CA ALA A 147 -11.53 -15.45 -16.65
C ALA A 147 -12.90 -14.94 -17.11
N ASN A 148 -13.01 -13.63 -17.26
CA ASN A 148 -14.26 -12.97 -17.65
C ASN A 148 -14.20 -12.29 -19.03
N GLY A 149 -13.02 -12.31 -19.70
CA GLY A 149 -12.79 -11.76 -21.03
C GLY A 149 -12.89 -10.23 -21.14
N LYS A 150 -13.17 -9.52 -20.03
CA LYS A 150 -13.32 -8.05 -20.05
C LYS A 150 -11.98 -7.36 -20.07
N ARG A 151 -11.93 -6.25 -20.79
CA ARG A 151 -10.79 -5.36 -20.90
C ARG A 151 -10.92 -4.24 -19.88
N TYR A 152 -10.06 -4.23 -18.88
CA TYR A 152 -10.01 -3.21 -17.85
C TYR A 152 -8.90 -2.21 -18.13
N LEU A 153 -9.16 -0.95 -17.78
CA LEU A 153 -8.15 0.09 -17.85
C LEU A 153 -8.14 0.89 -16.54
N PHE A 154 -6.98 0.90 -15.86
CA PHE A 154 -6.78 1.73 -14.69
C PHE A 154 -6.06 3.00 -15.07
N SER A 155 -6.64 4.15 -14.69
CA SER A 155 -6.04 5.46 -14.93
C SER A 155 -5.88 6.26 -13.65
N TYR A 156 -4.74 6.93 -13.52
CA TYR A 156 -4.45 7.80 -12.37
C TYR A 156 -5.24 9.12 -12.46
N ASP A 157 -5.27 9.76 -13.64
CA ASP A 157 -5.80 11.11 -13.83
C ASP A 157 -6.56 11.30 -15.17
N GLY A 158 -6.89 10.22 -15.86
CA GLY A 158 -7.49 10.25 -17.19
C GLY A 158 -6.48 10.43 -18.32
N ARG A 159 -5.16 10.47 -18.03
CA ARG A 159 -4.06 10.54 -18.99
C ARG A 159 -3.02 9.46 -18.72
N ILE A 160 -2.58 9.34 -17.46
CA ILE A 160 -1.62 8.33 -17.02
C ILE A 160 -2.38 7.04 -16.73
N VAL A 161 -1.92 5.93 -17.30
CA VAL A 161 -2.52 4.60 -17.16
C VAL A 161 -1.53 3.59 -16.61
N SER A 162 -2.04 2.53 -15.97
CA SER A 162 -1.24 1.39 -15.52
C SER A 162 -1.14 0.34 -16.62
N GLY A 163 0.03 0.23 -17.20
CA GLY A 163 0.39 -0.81 -18.15
C GLY A 163 0.85 -2.11 -17.48
N LYS A 164 1.55 -2.95 -18.23
CA LYS A 164 2.16 -4.18 -17.73
C LYS A 164 3.22 -3.88 -16.67
N ASN A 165 3.58 -4.89 -15.87
CA ASN A 165 4.60 -4.79 -14.81
C ASN A 165 4.23 -3.79 -13.70
N THR A 166 2.94 -3.66 -13.37
CA THR A 166 2.43 -2.83 -12.25
C THR A 166 1.54 -3.67 -11.34
N ALA A 167 1.35 -3.23 -10.10
CA ALA A 167 0.37 -3.85 -9.20
C ALA A 167 -1.03 -3.88 -9.82
N ALA A 168 -1.42 -2.83 -10.52
CA ALA A 168 -2.69 -2.74 -11.25
C ALA A 168 -2.86 -3.83 -12.31
N ASP A 169 -1.80 -4.13 -13.07
CA ASP A 169 -1.80 -5.20 -14.06
C ASP A 169 -2.07 -6.57 -13.42
N GLU A 170 -1.38 -6.86 -12.32
CA GLU A 170 -1.59 -8.10 -11.59
C GLU A 170 -2.99 -8.17 -10.95
N ILE A 171 -3.51 -7.07 -10.39
CA ILE A 171 -4.87 -6.98 -9.83
C ILE A 171 -5.90 -7.26 -10.93
N ILE A 172 -5.75 -6.68 -12.12
CA ILE A 172 -6.64 -6.93 -13.26
C ILE A 172 -6.59 -8.42 -13.68
N ARG A 173 -5.38 -8.98 -13.81
CA ARG A 173 -5.22 -10.40 -14.18
C ARG A 173 -5.84 -11.32 -13.12
N ARG A 174 -5.60 -11.05 -11.83
CA ARG A 174 -6.22 -11.80 -10.72
C ARG A 174 -7.74 -11.68 -10.69
N ALA A 175 -8.28 -10.56 -11.13
CA ALA A 175 -9.72 -10.39 -11.30
C ALA A 175 -10.30 -11.14 -12.52
N GLY A 176 -9.49 -11.88 -13.26
CA GLY A 176 -9.90 -12.62 -14.45
C GLY A 176 -10.05 -11.75 -15.70
N GLY A 177 -9.57 -10.51 -15.66
CA GLY A 177 -9.64 -9.54 -16.74
C GLY A 177 -8.38 -9.47 -17.61
N ILE A 178 -8.46 -8.64 -18.62
CA ILE A 178 -7.37 -8.30 -19.54
C ILE A 178 -7.00 -6.82 -19.32
N ASN A 179 -5.74 -6.52 -19.10
CA ASN A 179 -5.30 -5.13 -19.01
C ASN A 179 -5.31 -4.50 -20.41
N ALA A 180 -6.21 -3.53 -20.62
CA ALA A 180 -6.34 -2.84 -21.91
C ALA A 180 -5.14 -1.94 -22.26
N ALA A 181 -4.30 -1.62 -21.25
CA ALA A 181 -3.06 -0.85 -21.39
C ALA A 181 -1.79 -1.73 -21.40
N ALA A 182 -1.89 -3.06 -21.58
CA ALA A 182 -0.75 -3.98 -21.49
C ALA A 182 0.39 -3.72 -22.50
N ALA A 183 0.15 -2.95 -23.55
CA ALA A 183 1.19 -2.52 -24.49
C ALA A 183 2.16 -1.48 -23.87
N ILE A 184 1.74 -0.82 -22.79
CA ILE A 184 2.52 0.17 -22.06
C ILE A 184 3.27 -0.54 -20.93
N ASP A 185 4.52 -0.15 -20.67
CA ASP A 185 5.30 -0.67 -19.55
C ASP A 185 5.30 0.34 -18.40
N GLY A 186 4.84 -0.10 -17.21
CA GLY A 186 4.75 0.75 -16.04
C GLY A 186 3.58 1.73 -16.06
N LEU A 187 3.68 2.76 -15.24
CA LEU A 187 2.70 3.84 -15.10
C LEU A 187 3.12 5.01 -16.00
N LYS A 188 2.42 5.23 -17.11
CA LYS A 188 2.81 6.24 -18.13
C LYS A 188 1.60 6.92 -18.78
N PRO A 189 1.81 8.10 -19.38
CA PRO A 189 0.79 8.72 -20.24
C PRO A 189 0.42 7.83 -21.41
N MET A 190 -0.86 7.80 -21.76
CA MET A 190 -1.41 7.10 -22.90
C MET A 190 -1.86 8.11 -23.95
N THR A 191 -1.46 7.90 -25.21
CA THR A 191 -1.85 8.80 -26.31
C THR A 191 -3.34 8.65 -26.64
N ARG A 192 -3.90 9.63 -27.30
CA ARG A 192 -5.30 9.63 -27.73
C ARG A 192 -5.65 8.43 -28.61
N GLU A 193 -4.77 8.12 -29.57
CA GLU A 193 -4.91 6.99 -30.49
C GLU A 193 -4.87 5.66 -29.72
N ALA A 194 -3.98 5.55 -28.74
CA ALA A 194 -3.88 4.36 -27.89
C ALA A 194 -5.14 4.16 -27.03
N TRP A 195 -5.75 5.23 -26.50
CA TRP A 195 -7.03 5.17 -25.80
C TRP A 195 -8.14 4.61 -26.71
N ILE A 196 -8.25 5.10 -27.93
CA ILE A 196 -9.22 4.63 -28.93
C ILE A 196 -8.99 3.14 -29.24
N ALA A 197 -7.72 2.74 -29.46
CA ALA A 197 -7.36 1.38 -29.81
C ALA A 197 -7.54 0.38 -28.64
N ALA A 198 -7.41 0.83 -27.40
CA ALA A 198 -7.52 0.00 -26.19
C ALA A 198 -8.91 -0.59 -26.01
N LYS A 199 -9.98 0.08 -26.46
CA LYS A 199 -11.39 -0.36 -26.36
C LYS A 199 -11.73 -0.99 -25.01
N PRO A 200 -11.52 -0.31 -23.87
CA PRO A 200 -11.81 -0.88 -22.56
C PRO A 200 -13.31 -1.13 -22.38
N ASP A 201 -13.66 -2.25 -21.76
CA ASP A 201 -15.03 -2.56 -21.30
C ASP A 201 -15.31 -1.86 -19.97
N ILE A 202 -14.29 -1.66 -19.16
CA ILE A 202 -14.38 -1.08 -17.82
C ILE A 202 -13.19 -0.13 -17.64
N ILE A 203 -13.48 1.09 -17.18
CA ILE A 203 -12.44 2.07 -16.81
C ILE A 203 -12.59 2.38 -15.32
N VAL A 204 -11.48 2.37 -14.61
CA VAL A 204 -11.41 2.79 -13.21
C VAL A 204 -10.38 3.91 -13.07
N ILE A 205 -10.78 5.03 -12.47
CA ILE A 205 -9.96 6.23 -12.33
C ILE A 205 -9.80 6.56 -10.85
N ALA A 206 -8.62 7.05 -10.45
CA ALA A 206 -8.38 7.48 -9.08
C ALA A 206 -9.27 8.68 -8.71
N ASP A 207 -10.04 8.54 -7.64
CA ASP A 207 -11.09 9.48 -7.21
C ASP A 207 -10.54 10.85 -6.80
N HIS A 208 -9.34 10.92 -6.23
CA HIS A 208 -8.72 12.18 -5.80
C HIS A 208 -8.36 13.11 -6.97
N ASN A 209 -8.36 12.60 -8.21
CA ASN A 209 -8.12 13.38 -9.43
C ASN A 209 -9.42 13.82 -10.14
N ILE A 210 -10.58 13.73 -9.45
CA ILE A 210 -11.87 14.08 -10.03
C ILE A 210 -11.91 15.51 -10.58
N ALA A 211 -11.19 16.44 -9.97
CA ALA A 211 -11.08 17.82 -10.46
C ALA A 211 -10.49 17.93 -11.86
N MET A 212 -9.63 16.99 -12.27
CA MET A 212 -9.01 16.96 -13.60
C MET A 212 -9.92 16.35 -14.67
N ILE A 213 -10.82 15.46 -14.28
CA ILE A 213 -11.71 14.74 -15.20
C ILE A 213 -13.16 15.26 -15.17
N GLY A 214 -13.53 16.06 -14.17
CA GLY A 214 -14.87 16.60 -13.91
C GLY A 214 -15.79 15.58 -13.27
N SER A 215 -16.14 14.54 -13.99
CA SER A 215 -16.98 13.42 -13.52
C SER A 215 -16.79 12.21 -14.43
N ALA A 216 -17.25 11.03 -14.02
CA ALA A 216 -17.28 9.85 -14.89
C ALA A 216 -18.05 10.13 -16.20
N LYS A 217 -19.15 10.90 -16.15
CA LYS A 217 -19.93 11.30 -17.32
C LYS A 217 -19.16 12.27 -18.23
N ALA A 218 -18.50 13.27 -17.66
CA ALA A 218 -17.66 14.21 -18.42
C ALA A 218 -16.47 13.49 -19.08
N PHE A 219 -15.85 12.56 -18.35
CA PHE A 219 -14.77 11.73 -18.91
C PHE A 219 -15.27 10.83 -20.05
N ALA A 220 -16.42 10.20 -19.92
CA ALA A 220 -17.05 9.38 -20.96
C ALA A 220 -17.31 10.15 -22.26
N ALA A 221 -17.56 11.46 -22.17
CA ALA A 221 -17.83 12.33 -23.32
C ALA A 221 -16.57 12.76 -24.08
N ARG A 222 -15.37 12.47 -23.57
CA ARG A 222 -14.11 12.81 -24.27
C ARG A 222 -14.03 12.05 -25.60
N PRO A 223 -13.57 12.67 -26.68
CA PRO A 223 -13.57 12.05 -28.03
C PRO A 223 -12.84 10.70 -28.08
N GLU A 224 -11.75 10.55 -27.33
CA GLU A 224 -10.96 9.31 -27.25
C GLU A 224 -11.62 8.21 -26.40
N ILE A 225 -12.61 8.56 -25.58
CA ILE A 225 -13.31 7.65 -24.66
C ILE A 225 -14.69 7.28 -25.14
N ALA A 226 -15.43 8.22 -25.75
CA ALA A 226 -16.84 8.10 -26.11
C ALA A 226 -17.17 6.87 -26.97
N GLY A 227 -16.22 6.44 -27.83
CA GLY A 227 -16.37 5.23 -28.64
C GLY A 227 -16.16 3.92 -27.90
N SER A 228 -15.64 3.94 -26.68
CA SER A 228 -15.31 2.72 -25.91
C SER A 228 -16.56 2.00 -25.40
N PRO A 229 -16.52 0.67 -25.24
CA PRO A 229 -17.57 -0.08 -24.57
C PRO A 229 -17.86 0.44 -23.15
N ALA A 230 -16.83 0.85 -22.42
CA ALA A 230 -16.96 1.41 -21.07
C ALA A 230 -17.84 2.67 -21.06
N ALA A 231 -17.61 3.61 -21.99
CA ALA A 231 -18.41 4.84 -22.09
C ALA A 231 -19.87 4.54 -22.48
N LYS A 232 -20.08 3.69 -23.48
CA LYS A 232 -21.41 3.32 -23.99
C LYS A 232 -22.27 2.62 -22.94
N ASN A 233 -21.64 1.81 -22.07
CA ASN A 233 -22.32 1.01 -21.05
C ASN A 233 -22.29 1.66 -19.65
N GLY A 234 -21.76 2.89 -19.49
CA GLY A 234 -21.67 3.57 -18.22
C GLY A 234 -20.71 2.89 -17.22
N LYS A 235 -19.76 2.06 -17.68
CA LYS A 235 -18.82 1.31 -16.83
C LYS A 235 -17.52 2.09 -16.61
N ILE A 236 -17.64 3.32 -16.11
CA ILE A 236 -16.54 4.20 -15.69
C ILE A 236 -16.69 4.48 -14.22
N TYR A 237 -15.73 4.08 -13.41
CA TYR A 237 -15.81 4.11 -11.95
C TYR A 237 -14.69 4.97 -11.36
N LEU A 238 -14.98 5.58 -10.21
CA LEU A 238 -14.02 6.31 -9.39
C LEU A 238 -13.70 5.48 -8.16
N TRP A 239 -12.43 5.12 -7.99
CA TRP A 239 -11.96 4.32 -6.85
C TRP A 239 -10.80 5.02 -6.15
N LYS A 240 -10.56 4.66 -4.89
CA LYS A 240 -9.38 5.13 -4.17
C LYS A 240 -8.11 4.69 -4.89
N ALA A 241 -7.15 5.62 -5.04
CA ALA A 241 -5.88 5.31 -5.69
C ALA A 241 -5.15 4.13 -5.03
N ASN A 242 -5.24 4.03 -3.71
CA ASN A 242 -4.61 2.94 -2.95
C ASN A 242 -5.14 1.56 -3.33
N ASP A 243 -6.41 1.45 -3.75
CA ASP A 243 -7.03 0.19 -4.19
C ASP A 243 -6.49 -0.26 -5.57
N MET A 244 -5.85 0.63 -6.31
CA MET A 244 -5.55 0.42 -7.73
C MET A 244 -4.05 0.34 -8.03
N PHE A 245 -3.21 1.14 -7.36
CA PHE A 245 -1.83 1.39 -7.77
C PHE A 245 -0.78 0.79 -6.84
N ARG A 246 -1.19 0.06 -5.83
CA ARG A 246 -0.32 -0.67 -4.91
C ARG A 246 -1.05 -1.87 -4.31
N TYR A 247 -0.31 -2.79 -3.71
CA TYR A 247 -0.93 -3.80 -2.86
C TYR A 247 -1.24 -3.21 -1.49
N GLY A 248 -2.35 -3.67 -0.90
CA GLY A 248 -2.82 -3.37 0.44
C GLY A 248 -3.40 -4.62 1.10
N LEU A 249 -3.71 -4.54 2.38
CA LEU A 249 -4.35 -5.64 3.11
C LEU A 249 -5.71 -6.03 2.52
N ASP A 250 -6.37 -5.08 1.86
CA ASP A 250 -7.67 -5.22 1.22
C ASP A 250 -7.61 -5.60 -0.27
N THR A 251 -6.41 -5.73 -0.86
CA THR A 251 -6.26 -6.09 -2.28
C THR A 251 -7.06 -7.35 -2.67
N PRO A 252 -7.17 -8.41 -1.85
CA PRO A 252 -8.03 -9.55 -2.20
C PRO A 252 -9.51 -9.17 -2.37
N GLN A 253 -10.03 -8.20 -1.59
CA GLN A 253 -11.38 -7.67 -1.75
C GLN A 253 -11.50 -6.84 -3.04
N VAL A 254 -10.48 -6.03 -3.34
CA VAL A 254 -10.39 -5.24 -4.58
C VAL A 254 -10.45 -6.17 -5.81
N VAL A 255 -9.71 -7.26 -5.82
CA VAL A 255 -9.73 -8.29 -6.89
C VAL A 255 -11.14 -8.83 -7.09
N ARG A 256 -11.83 -9.23 -6.01
CA ARG A 256 -13.22 -9.73 -6.09
C ARG A 256 -14.20 -8.67 -6.58
N ARG A 257 -14.08 -7.44 -6.07
CA ARG A 257 -14.90 -6.29 -6.49
C ARG A 257 -14.70 -5.99 -7.97
N LEU A 258 -13.46 -6.02 -8.44
CA LEU A 258 -13.13 -5.79 -9.85
C LEU A 258 -13.73 -6.87 -10.75
N ASN A 259 -13.61 -8.16 -10.37
CA ASN A 259 -14.27 -9.27 -11.09
C ASN A 259 -15.79 -9.06 -11.17
N GLY A 260 -16.41 -8.59 -10.09
CA GLY A 260 -17.85 -8.31 -10.05
C GLY A 260 -18.34 -7.27 -11.06
N LEU A 261 -17.49 -6.35 -11.51
CA LEU A 261 -17.84 -5.35 -12.54
C LEU A 261 -18.02 -5.95 -13.94
N ALA A 262 -17.58 -7.19 -14.16
CA ALA A 262 -17.71 -7.88 -15.44
C ALA A 262 -19.15 -8.27 -15.80
N LYS A 263 -20.03 -8.33 -14.79
CA LYS A 263 -21.44 -8.71 -14.90
C LYS A 263 -22.32 -7.67 -15.57
#